data_94f94d0c97baed8f6477d8703cea4601
#
_entry.id   94f94d0c97baed8f6477d8703cea4601
#
_cell.length_a   1.000
_cell.length_b   1.000
_cell.length_c   1.000
_cell.angle_alpha   90.00
_cell.angle_beta   90.00
_cell.angle_gamma   90.00
#
_symmetry.space_group_name_H-M   'P 1'
#
loop_
_entity.id
_entity.type
_entity.pdbx_description
1 polymer ?
#
loop_
_entity_poly.entity_id
_entity_poly.type
_entity_poly.pdbx_seq_one_letter_code
_entity_poly.pdbx_strand_id
1 'polypeptide(L)'
;MIHPQHAIILATLLTVPLSSLRADDPWVTYEGGSGPGQGKHVVLIAGDEEYRSEEALPQLGKILSKHHGFKCTVLFSIDPKTGMIDPNNQGNTPGTEVLQDADLLIISLRFRKPNDDQMQHIDDYFRSGKPVIGLRTSTHAFQFPGNSKWVHYSNSYRGDKKEWQDGFGRLVLGEKWISHHGGHKSESTKGFVVSDQKEHPILRGIQSGDVWGPSDVYGVRLPLPGDSQPLILGQVTKRNLKPTGDDVLFGMRVTDSEPRDGKNKPMMPVAWTKSYQVPGGKKGMAFK
;
A
#
# COMPACT_ATOMS: atom_id res chain seq x y z
N MET A 1 52.34 -51.31 36.43
CA MET A 1 52.17 -51.16 34.95
C MET A 1 50.71 -50.76 34.70
N ILE A 2 50.50 -49.50 34.40
CA ILE A 2 49.19 -48.93 34.17
C ILE A 2 49.15 -48.50 32.67
N HIS A 3 48.25 -49.14 31.90
CA HIS A 3 48.04 -48.83 30.51
C HIS A 3 47.15 -47.60 30.37
N PRO A 4 47.50 -46.57 29.57
CA PRO A 4 46.55 -45.49 29.27
C PRO A 4 45.61 -45.91 28.13
N GLN A 5 44.33 -45.88 28.38
CA GLN A 5 43.28 -45.97 27.35
C GLN A 5 43.17 -44.63 26.62
N HIS A 6 43.43 -44.62 25.32
CA HIS A 6 43.17 -43.45 24.45
C HIS A 6 41.70 -43.42 24.08
N ALA A 7 40.99 -42.45 24.62
CA ALA A 7 39.64 -42.14 24.14
C ALA A 7 39.70 -41.31 22.85
N ILE A 8 39.28 -41.90 21.75
CA ILE A 8 39.11 -41.20 20.46
C ILE A 8 37.77 -40.48 20.54
N ILE A 9 37.80 -39.15 20.66
CA ILE A 9 36.62 -38.29 20.52
C ILE A 9 36.35 -38.10 19.03
N LEU A 10 35.31 -38.79 18.52
CA LEU A 10 34.81 -38.60 17.14
C LEU A 10 33.97 -37.31 17.12
N ALA A 11 34.58 -36.23 16.65
CA ALA A 11 33.87 -34.99 16.41
C ALA A 11 32.99 -35.11 15.13
N THR A 12 31.71 -35.34 15.32
CA THR A 12 30.72 -35.28 14.27
C THR A 12 30.54 -33.80 13.85
N LEU A 13 31.14 -33.40 12.73
CA LEU A 13 30.81 -32.12 12.09
C LEU A 13 29.35 -32.20 11.59
N LEU A 14 28.46 -31.54 12.30
CA LEU A 14 27.14 -31.20 11.75
C LEU A 14 27.35 -30.19 10.61
N THR A 15 27.35 -30.69 9.39
CA THR A 15 27.18 -29.83 8.20
C THR A 15 25.74 -29.35 8.19
N VAL A 16 25.50 -28.20 8.80
CA VAL A 16 24.29 -27.41 8.53
C VAL A 16 24.38 -27.02 7.05
N PRO A 17 23.41 -27.41 6.20
CA PRO A 17 23.41 -26.89 4.85
C PRO A 17 23.31 -25.38 4.97
N LEU A 18 24.32 -24.66 4.53
CA LEU A 18 24.17 -23.27 4.16
C LEU A 18 23.12 -23.28 3.05
N SER A 19 21.87 -23.05 3.41
CA SER A 19 20.86 -22.60 2.46
C SER A 19 21.51 -21.41 1.77
N SER A 20 21.82 -21.57 0.51
CA SER A 20 22.37 -20.54 -0.33
C SER A 20 21.44 -19.32 -0.16
N LEU A 21 21.92 -18.31 0.54
CA LEU A 21 21.42 -16.95 0.39
C LEU A 21 21.56 -16.68 -1.10
N ARG A 22 20.51 -16.88 -1.88
CA ARG A 22 20.42 -16.28 -3.19
C ARG A 22 20.42 -14.78 -2.94
N ALA A 23 21.55 -14.19 -3.15
CA ALA A 23 21.81 -12.77 -2.96
C ALA A 23 21.20 -11.89 -4.07
N ASP A 24 20.09 -12.32 -4.73
CA ASP A 24 19.86 -11.81 -6.06
C ASP A 24 18.42 -11.37 -6.34
N ASP A 25 17.49 -11.59 -5.45
CA ASP A 25 16.13 -11.07 -5.68
C ASP A 25 16.01 -9.65 -5.10
N PRO A 26 15.67 -8.63 -5.92
CA PRO A 26 15.55 -7.24 -5.45
C PRO A 26 14.25 -6.99 -4.68
N TRP A 27 13.69 -8.02 -4.07
CA TRP A 27 12.51 -7.98 -3.21
C TRP A 27 12.71 -8.82 -1.95
N VAL A 28 11.78 -8.71 -1.01
CA VAL A 28 11.80 -9.48 0.23
C VAL A 28 10.57 -10.37 0.31
N THR A 29 10.77 -11.67 0.62
CA THR A 29 9.68 -12.60 0.90
C THR A 29 9.69 -13.00 2.36
N TYR A 30 8.54 -12.88 3.01
CA TYR A 30 8.25 -13.42 4.34
C TYR A 30 7.36 -14.63 4.16
N GLU A 31 7.88 -15.80 4.49
CA GLU A 31 7.10 -17.03 4.40
C GLU A 31 5.99 -17.02 5.44
N GLY A 32 4.80 -17.46 5.02
CA GLY A 32 3.65 -17.61 5.90
C GLY A 32 3.80 -18.78 6.87
N GLY A 33 2.91 -18.81 7.84
CA GLY A 33 2.84 -19.89 8.82
C GLY A 33 1.39 -20.28 9.10
N SER A 34 1.13 -20.71 10.33
CA SER A 34 -0.24 -20.96 10.81
C SER A 34 -0.98 -19.64 11.03
N GLY A 35 -2.28 -19.62 10.72
CA GLY A 35 -3.13 -18.45 10.93
C GLY A 35 -4.21 -18.33 9.87
N PRO A 36 -5.07 -17.30 9.93
CA PRO A 36 -6.17 -17.11 8.98
C PRO A 36 -5.70 -16.90 7.52
N GLY A 37 -4.44 -16.50 7.34
CA GLY A 37 -3.82 -16.27 6.03
C GLY A 37 -3.03 -17.46 5.49
N GLN A 38 -3.04 -18.60 6.17
CA GLN A 38 -2.28 -19.78 5.73
C GLN A 38 -2.64 -20.19 4.30
N GLY A 39 -1.63 -20.39 3.46
CA GLY A 39 -1.80 -20.74 2.05
C GLY A 39 -2.22 -19.56 1.16
N LYS A 40 -2.29 -18.34 1.68
CA LYS A 40 -2.59 -17.11 0.92
C LYS A 40 -1.35 -16.27 0.71
N HIS A 41 -1.20 -15.73 -0.50
CA HIS A 41 -0.09 -14.91 -0.92
C HIS A 41 -0.51 -13.44 -1.07
N VAL A 42 0.11 -12.56 -0.30
CA VAL A 42 -0.05 -11.10 -0.40
C VAL A 42 1.20 -10.52 -1.05
N VAL A 43 1.01 -9.80 -2.14
CA VAL A 43 2.09 -9.01 -2.75
C VAL A 43 1.92 -7.54 -2.36
N LEU A 44 3.00 -6.91 -1.91
CA LEU A 44 3.03 -5.51 -1.51
C LEU A 44 3.99 -4.75 -2.42
N ILE A 45 3.56 -3.64 -3.03
CA ILE A 45 4.42 -2.83 -3.90
C ILE A 45 4.68 -1.46 -3.27
N ALA A 46 5.95 -1.23 -2.91
CA ALA A 46 6.44 0.02 -2.36
C ALA A 46 6.98 0.93 -3.48
N GLY A 47 6.41 2.10 -3.61
CA GLY A 47 6.81 3.09 -4.61
C GLY A 47 6.24 4.48 -4.29
N ASP A 48 6.33 4.88 -3.02
CA ASP A 48 5.91 6.19 -2.53
C ASP A 48 7.03 6.78 -1.67
N GLU A 49 7.79 7.66 -2.26
CA GLU A 49 8.93 8.35 -1.63
C GLU A 49 8.49 9.35 -0.54
N GLU A 50 7.26 9.85 -0.63
CA GLU A 50 6.76 10.86 0.31
C GLU A 50 6.38 10.26 1.67
N TYR A 51 5.88 9.03 1.67
CA TYR A 51 5.40 8.34 2.88
C TYR A 51 6.25 7.12 3.26
N ARG A 52 7.48 7.02 2.73
CA ARG A 52 8.48 6.00 3.09
C ARG A 52 7.89 4.59 3.00
N SER A 53 7.25 4.29 1.87
CA SER A 53 6.61 3.00 1.64
C SER A 53 7.59 1.82 1.70
N GLU A 54 8.87 2.06 1.38
CA GLU A 54 9.97 1.10 1.45
C GLU A 54 10.31 0.65 2.89
N GLU A 55 9.81 1.35 3.89
CA GLU A 55 9.91 0.96 5.29
C GLU A 55 8.58 0.41 5.82
N ALA A 56 7.47 1.06 5.46
CA ALA A 56 6.15 0.71 5.96
C ALA A 56 5.66 -0.66 5.46
N LEU A 57 5.83 -0.94 4.16
CA LEU A 57 5.31 -2.18 3.58
C LEU A 57 6.09 -3.44 4.01
N PRO A 58 7.42 -3.45 4.15
CA PRO A 58 8.12 -4.58 4.78
C PRO A 58 7.66 -4.84 6.21
N GLN A 59 7.41 -3.79 7.00
CA GLN A 59 6.88 -3.95 8.35
C GLN A 59 5.48 -4.55 8.34
N LEU A 60 4.60 -4.09 7.43
CA LEU A 60 3.27 -4.68 7.25
C LEU A 60 3.36 -6.15 6.81
N GLY A 61 4.25 -6.47 5.85
CA GLY A 61 4.49 -7.84 5.41
C GLY A 61 4.92 -8.76 6.55
N LYS A 62 5.82 -8.29 7.44
CA LYS A 62 6.21 -9.04 8.65
C LYS A 62 5.05 -9.28 9.59
N ILE A 63 4.19 -8.28 9.80
CA ILE A 63 3.01 -8.40 10.67
C ILE A 63 2.05 -9.45 10.08
N LEU A 64 1.71 -9.33 8.80
CA LEU A 64 0.81 -10.26 8.11
C LEU A 64 1.36 -11.69 8.12
N SER A 65 2.66 -11.86 7.90
CA SER A 65 3.30 -13.17 7.93
C SER A 65 3.34 -13.76 9.33
N LYS A 66 3.92 -13.05 10.30
CA LYS A 66 4.17 -13.60 11.65
C LYS A 66 2.92 -13.79 12.49
N HIS A 67 1.95 -12.88 12.36
CA HIS A 67 0.78 -12.89 13.24
C HIS A 67 -0.49 -13.41 12.55
N HIS A 68 -0.50 -13.47 11.22
CA HIS A 68 -1.69 -13.89 10.47
C HIS A 68 -1.43 -15.04 9.48
N GLY A 69 -0.18 -15.49 9.31
CA GLY A 69 0.17 -16.67 8.53
C GLY A 69 0.21 -16.47 7.01
N PHE A 70 0.11 -15.24 6.50
CA PHE A 70 0.22 -14.97 5.07
C PHE A 70 1.66 -15.13 4.56
N LYS A 71 1.84 -15.70 3.38
CA LYS A 71 3.05 -15.45 2.59
C LYS A 71 3.00 -14.02 2.08
N CYS A 72 4.08 -13.25 2.25
CA CYS A 72 4.14 -11.86 1.82
C CYS A 72 5.40 -11.59 0.99
N THR A 73 5.23 -11.10 -0.24
CA THR A 73 6.34 -10.64 -1.10
C THR A 73 6.27 -9.12 -1.23
N VAL A 74 7.34 -8.42 -0.88
CA VAL A 74 7.43 -6.96 -0.93
C VAL A 74 8.34 -6.56 -2.07
N LEU A 75 7.80 -5.89 -3.08
CA LEU A 75 8.51 -5.35 -4.23
C LEU A 75 8.84 -3.89 -3.98
N PHE A 76 10.00 -3.45 -4.48
CA PHE A 76 10.50 -2.10 -4.29
C PHE A 76 10.78 -1.40 -5.62
N SER A 77 10.82 -0.07 -5.56
CA SER A 77 11.46 0.73 -6.60
C SER A 77 12.98 0.56 -6.52
N ILE A 78 13.60 0.09 -7.59
CA ILE A 78 15.02 -0.25 -7.64
C ILE A 78 15.75 0.63 -8.67
N ASP A 79 16.87 1.20 -8.28
CA ASP A 79 17.80 1.81 -9.24
C ASP A 79 18.40 0.72 -10.14
N PRO A 80 18.15 0.75 -11.46
CA PRO A 80 18.62 -0.30 -12.37
C PRO A 80 20.15 -0.31 -12.55
N LYS A 81 20.86 0.75 -12.14
CA LYS A 81 22.32 0.82 -12.25
C LYS A 81 23.03 0.20 -11.06
N THR A 82 22.47 0.40 -9.87
CA THR A 82 23.11 -0.03 -8.62
C THR A 82 22.46 -1.29 -8.03
N GLY A 83 21.24 -1.64 -8.44
CA GLY A 83 20.45 -2.70 -7.85
C GLY A 83 19.90 -2.38 -6.45
N MET A 84 20.10 -1.15 -5.97
CA MET A 84 19.66 -0.75 -4.64
C MET A 84 18.23 -0.20 -4.64
N ILE A 85 17.55 -0.30 -3.50
CA ILE A 85 16.26 0.34 -3.28
C ILE A 85 16.45 1.86 -3.43
N ASP A 86 15.71 2.45 -4.37
CA ASP A 86 15.64 3.89 -4.60
C ASP A 86 14.17 4.33 -4.70
N PRO A 87 13.59 4.86 -3.61
CA PRO A 87 12.21 5.32 -3.62
C PRO A 87 11.90 6.40 -4.68
N ASN A 88 12.91 7.12 -5.14
CA ASN A 88 12.75 8.15 -6.18
C ASN A 88 12.74 7.57 -7.61
N ASN A 89 13.17 6.33 -7.79
CA ASN A 89 13.08 5.68 -9.09
C ASN A 89 11.63 5.36 -9.41
N GLN A 90 11.08 6.03 -10.42
CA GLN A 90 9.68 5.85 -10.81
C GLN A 90 9.46 4.75 -11.86
N GLY A 91 10.54 4.27 -12.49
CA GLY A 91 10.47 3.49 -13.74
C GLY A 91 10.76 2.01 -13.60
N ASN A 92 11.18 1.53 -12.44
CA ASN A 92 11.64 0.15 -12.28
C ASN A 92 11.18 -0.47 -10.96
N THR A 93 10.33 -1.49 -11.08
CA THR A 93 9.82 -2.29 -9.97
C THR A 93 9.92 -3.77 -10.35
N PRO A 94 11.11 -4.38 -10.22
CA PRO A 94 11.31 -5.77 -10.59
C PRO A 94 10.50 -6.74 -9.70
N GLY A 95 10.25 -7.95 -10.20
CA GLY A 95 9.50 -8.99 -9.48
C GLY A 95 7.97 -8.92 -9.66
N THR A 96 7.45 -8.05 -10.53
CA THR A 96 5.99 -7.92 -10.74
C THR A 96 5.33 -9.18 -11.31
N GLU A 97 6.09 -10.11 -11.89
CA GLU A 97 5.60 -11.43 -12.34
C GLU A 97 5.01 -12.26 -11.20
N VAL A 98 5.42 -12.04 -9.94
CA VAL A 98 4.85 -12.76 -8.79
C VAL A 98 3.37 -12.42 -8.54
N LEU A 99 2.85 -11.36 -9.17
CA LEU A 99 1.43 -11.00 -9.11
C LEU A 99 0.51 -12.09 -9.71
N GLN A 100 1.04 -12.94 -10.60
CA GLN A 100 0.29 -14.05 -11.16
C GLN A 100 -0.28 -14.95 -10.06
N ASP A 101 0.50 -15.21 -9.02
CA ASP A 101 0.15 -16.12 -7.93
C ASP A 101 -0.40 -15.40 -6.68
N ALA A 102 -0.51 -14.08 -6.72
CA ALA A 102 -1.01 -13.31 -5.59
C ALA A 102 -2.52 -13.49 -5.38
N ASP A 103 -2.95 -13.64 -4.12
CA ASP A 103 -4.35 -13.60 -3.71
C ASP A 103 -4.82 -12.16 -3.40
N LEU A 104 -3.91 -11.28 -2.98
CA LEU A 104 -4.16 -9.89 -2.65
C LEU A 104 -2.96 -9.03 -3.04
N LEU A 105 -3.23 -7.86 -3.62
CA LEU A 105 -2.26 -6.82 -3.87
C LEU A 105 -2.47 -5.64 -2.92
N ILE A 106 -1.41 -5.22 -2.21
CA ILE A 106 -1.36 -3.98 -1.44
C ILE A 106 -0.38 -3.02 -2.10
N ILE A 107 -0.82 -1.83 -2.41
CA ILE A 107 0.01 -0.82 -3.07
C ILE A 107 0.13 0.45 -2.22
N SER A 108 1.34 0.98 -2.13
CA SER A 108 1.64 2.35 -1.74
C SER A 108 2.50 2.96 -2.83
N LEU A 109 1.84 3.58 -3.80
CA LEU A 109 2.46 4.06 -5.04
C LEU A 109 2.16 5.54 -5.26
N ARG A 110 3.12 6.27 -5.85
CA ARG A 110 2.98 7.69 -6.21
C ARG A 110 3.67 7.98 -7.54
N PHE A 111 2.88 8.33 -8.56
CA PHE A 111 3.34 8.73 -9.91
C PHE A 111 4.33 7.76 -10.57
N ARG A 112 4.12 6.42 -10.39
CA ARG A 112 5.00 5.40 -10.98
C ARG A 112 4.71 5.22 -12.47
N LYS A 113 5.74 4.79 -13.18
CA LYS A 113 5.71 4.47 -14.62
C LYS A 113 6.60 3.28 -14.90
N PRO A 114 6.29 2.10 -14.34
CA PRO A 114 7.09 0.91 -14.57
C PRO A 114 7.24 0.64 -16.07
N ASN A 115 8.29 -0.10 -16.46
CA ASN A 115 8.47 -0.48 -17.84
C ASN A 115 7.31 -1.35 -18.35
N ASP A 116 7.27 -1.60 -19.64
CA ASP A 116 6.12 -2.24 -20.29
C ASP A 116 5.84 -3.66 -19.76
N ASP A 117 6.87 -4.46 -19.49
CA ASP A 117 6.71 -5.82 -18.99
C ASP A 117 6.18 -5.81 -17.54
N GLN A 118 6.76 -4.99 -16.70
CA GLN A 118 6.32 -4.82 -15.31
C GLN A 118 4.89 -4.31 -15.24
N MET A 119 4.53 -3.34 -16.07
CA MET A 119 3.18 -2.81 -16.10
C MET A 119 2.18 -3.80 -16.69
N GLN A 120 2.61 -4.69 -17.59
CA GLN A 120 1.76 -5.75 -18.12
C GLN A 120 1.32 -6.71 -17.01
N HIS A 121 2.23 -7.15 -16.13
CA HIS A 121 1.88 -7.98 -14.98
C HIS A 121 0.87 -7.30 -14.04
N ILE A 122 1.03 -5.98 -13.84
CA ILE A 122 0.11 -5.18 -13.04
C ILE A 122 -1.27 -5.08 -13.71
N ASP A 123 -1.33 -4.83 -15.03
CA ASP A 123 -2.58 -4.80 -15.80
C ASP A 123 -3.29 -6.17 -15.77
N ASP A 124 -2.54 -7.25 -15.97
CA ASP A 124 -3.07 -8.62 -15.93
C ASP A 124 -3.66 -8.95 -14.55
N TYR A 125 -3.02 -8.50 -13.48
CA TYR A 125 -3.56 -8.62 -12.13
C TYR A 125 -4.93 -7.93 -12.00
N PHE A 126 -5.06 -6.68 -12.43
CA PHE A 126 -6.33 -5.97 -12.39
C PHE A 126 -7.37 -6.58 -13.32
N ARG A 127 -6.98 -7.08 -14.50
CA ARG A 127 -7.88 -7.80 -15.43
C ARG A 127 -8.39 -9.11 -14.83
N SER A 128 -7.62 -9.75 -13.98
CA SER A 128 -8.05 -10.98 -13.30
C SER A 128 -9.16 -10.77 -12.28
N GLY A 129 -9.42 -9.52 -11.84
CA GLY A 129 -10.42 -9.17 -10.84
C GLY A 129 -10.03 -9.55 -9.42
N LYS A 130 -8.75 -9.78 -9.16
CA LYS A 130 -8.25 -10.06 -7.80
C LYS A 130 -8.32 -8.80 -6.92
N PRO A 131 -8.44 -8.93 -5.58
CA PRO A 131 -8.62 -7.80 -4.68
C PRO A 131 -7.38 -6.91 -4.56
N VAL A 132 -7.60 -5.60 -4.36
CA VAL A 132 -6.53 -4.63 -4.16
C VAL A 132 -6.80 -3.71 -2.97
N ILE A 133 -5.75 -3.40 -2.21
CA ILE A 133 -5.74 -2.34 -1.19
C ILE A 133 -4.82 -1.22 -1.69
N GLY A 134 -5.37 -0.02 -1.83
CA GLY A 134 -4.59 1.17 -2.19
C GLY A 134 -4.38 2.08 -0.99
N LEU A 135 -3.13 2.28 -0.58
CA LEU A 135 -2.78 3.13 0.55
C LEU A 135 -2.49 4.56 0.07
N ARG A 136 -3.05 5.53 0.78
CA ARG A 136 -2.79 6.97 0.67
C ARG A 136 -2.64 7.47 -0.77
N THR A 137 -1.41 7.67 -1.24
CA THR A 137 -1.02 8.21 -2.54
C THR A 137 -1.40 7.32 -3.72
N SER A 138 -1.83 6.08 -3.48
CA SER A 138 -2.22 5.17 -4.55
C SER A 138 -3.41 5.66 -5.38
N THR A 139 -4.15 6.67 -4.93
CA THR A 139 -5.14 7.38 -5.76
C THR A 139 -4.51 8.03 -7.00
N HIS A 140 -3.21 8.31 -6.96
CA HIS A 140 -2.39 8.79 -8.08
C HIS A 140 -1.14 7.91 -8.28
N ALA A 141 -1.36 6.59 -8.20
CA ALA A 141 -0.30 5.59 -8.29
C ALA A 141 0.57 5.75 -9.55
N PHE A 142 -0.04 6.08 -10.68
CA PHE A 142 0.62 6.05 -11.98
C PHE A 142 0.61 7.41 -12.68
N GLN A 143 1.72 7.67 -13.43
CA GLN A 143 1.86 8.81 -14.30
C GLN A 143 2.78 8.47 -15.47
N PHE A 144 2.20 8.16 -16.60
CA PHE A 144 2.91 7.78 -17.84
C PHE A 144 3.06 8.95 -18.80
N PRO A 145 4.11 8.97 -19.65
CA PRO A 145 4.20 9.88 -20.79
C PRO A 145 3.03 9.75 -21.74
N GLY A 146 2.68 10.83 -22.46
CA GLY A 146 1.53 10.87 -23.36
C GLY A 146 1.56 9.85 -24.52
N ASN A 147 2.73 9.41 -24.93
CA ASN A 147 2.93 8.37 -25.96
C ASN A 147 2.98 6.94 -25.42
N SER A 148 2.85 6.74 -24.12
CA SER A 148 2.84 5.40 -23.52
C SER A 148 1.52 4.67 -23.81
N LYS A 149 1.59 3.37 -24.12
CA LYS A 149 0.39 2.52 -24.21
C LYS A 149 -0.40 2.45 -22.89
N TRP A 150 0.25 2.81 -21.75
CA TRP A 150 -0.28 2.82 -20.40
C TRP A 150 -0.77 4.17 -19.90
N VAL A 151 -0.75 5.20 -20.77
CA VAL A 151 -1.12 6.58 -20.40
C VAL A 151 -2.47 6.68 -19.73
N HIS A 152 -3.40 5.77 -20.04
CA HIS A 152 -4.75 5.74 -19.46
C HIS A 152 -4.79 5.40 -17.96
N TYR A 153 -3.72 4.83 -17.38
CA TYR A 153 -3.59 4.65 -15.94
C TYR A 153 -3.27 5.95 -15.19
N SER A 154 -2.79 6.97 -15.88
CA SER A 154 -2.33 8.23 -15.27
C SER A 154 -3.44 8.99 -14.55
N ASN A 155 -3.11 9.61 -13.44
CA ASN A 155 -4.03 10.32 -12.53
C ASN A 155 -4.95 11.34 -13.22
N SER A 156 -4.48 11.97 -14.28
CA SER A 156 -5.23 13.04 -14.97
C SER A 156 -5.61 12.68 -16.39
N TYR A 157 -5.74 11.38 -16.71
CA TYR A 157 -6.07 10.93 -18.04
C TYR A 157 -7.40 11.50 -18.55
N ARG A 158 -7.39 12.03 -19.78
CA ARG A 158 -8.53 12.64 -20.48
C ARG A 158 -8.59 12.22 -21.96
N GLY A 159 -7.95 11.09 -22.31
CA GLY A 159 -7.90 10.61 -23.69
C GLY A 159 -9.19 9.93 -24.16
N ASP A 160 -9.05 9.12 -25.20
CA ASP A 160 -10.13 8.44 -25.93
C ASP A 160 -10.75 7.25 -25.18
N LYS A 161 -10.00 6.60 -24.28
CA LYS A 161 -10.51 5.50 -23.47
C LYS A 161 -11.45 6.04 -22.38
N LYS A 162 -12.74 6.14 -22.66
CA LYS A 162 -13.73 6.84 -21.82
C LYS A 162 -13.87 6.24 -20.42
N GLU A 163 -13.78 4.93 -20.29
CA GLU A 163 -13.86 4.22 -19.02
C GLU A 163 -12.70 4.57 -18.08
N TRP A 164 -11.57 4.97 -18.66
CA TRP A 164 -10.35 5.34 -17.92
C TRP A 164 -10.26 6.83 -17.58
N GLN A 165 -11.31 7.61 -17.80
CA GLN A 165 -11.26 9.03 -17.43
C GLN A 165 -10.91 9.19 -15.94
N ASP A 166 -9.93 10.08 -15.63
CA ASP A 166 -9.34 10.24 -14.31
C ASP A 166 -8.44 9.06 -13.86
N GLY A 167 -8.14 8.12 -14.76
CA GLY A 167 -7.12 7.09 -14.57
C GLY A 167 -7.45 6.02 -13.54
N PHE A 168 -6.40 5.32 -13.13
CA PHE A 168 -6.45 4.19 -12.19
C PHE A 168 -7.20 4.52 -10.89
N GLY A 169 -6.86 5.64 -10.26
CA GLY A 169 -7.46 6.03 -8.99
C GLY A 169 -8.98 6.09 -9.06
N ARG A 170 -9.53 6.72 -10.10
CA ARG A 170 -10.98 6.84 -10.27
C ARG A 170 -11.63 5.50 -10.61
N LEU A 171 -11.05 4.76 -11.56
CA LEU A 171 -11.64 3.51 -12.05
C LEU A 171 -11.57 2.40 -11.00
N VAL A 172 -10.39 2.17 -10.43
CA VAL A 172 -10.14 1.03 -9.54
C VAL A 172 -10.41 1.38 -8.09
N LEU A 173 -9.81 2.47 -7.58
CA LEU A 173 -9.90 2.82 -6.16
C LEU A 173 -11.10 3.71 -5.79
N GLY A 174 -11.82 4.27 -6.76
CA GLY A 174 -13.02 5.08 -6.53
C GLY A 174 -12.80 6.59 -6.62
N GLU A 175 -11.61 7.08 -6.34
CA GLU A 175 -11.26 8.48 -6.60
C GLU A 175 -9.78 8.62 -6.94
N LYS A 176 -9.47 9.58 -7.77
CA LYS A 176 -8.10 10.04 -8.04
C LYS A 176 -7.67 11.07 -7.00
N TRP A 177 -6.38 11.39 -6.95
CA TRP A 177 -5.96 12.59 -6.26
C TRP A 177 -6.47 13.84 -6.98
N ILE A 178 -7.15 14.71 -6.23
CA ILE A 178 -7.71 15.97 -6.73
C ILE A 178 -6.96 17.14 -6.12
N SER A 179 -6.91 17.17 -4.78
CA SER A 179 -6.30 18.25 -4.01
C SER A 179 -6.13 17.84 -2.55
N HIS A 180 -5.35 18.61 -1.82
CA HIS A 180 -5.37 18.60 -0.37
C HIS A 180 -6.65 19.26 0.12
N HIS A 181 -7.44 18.58 0.95
CA HIS A 181 -8.61 19.14 1.63
C HIS A 181 -8.22 19.77 2.96
N GLY A 182 -7.33 19.14 3.71
CA GLY A 182 -6.64 19.71 4.87
C GLY A 182 -5.33 20.40 4.48
N GLY A 183 -4.65 20.98 5.46
CA GLY A 183 -3.34 21.62 5.30
C GLY A 183 -2.21 20.61 5.33
N HIS A 184 -1.55 20.40 4.19
CA HIS A 184 -0.40 19.50 4.11
C HIS A 184 0.70 19.86 5.11
N LYS A 185 1.22 18.89 5.85
CA LYS A 185 2.24 19.05 6.92
C LYS A 185 1.85 20.04 8.04
N SER A 186 0.57 20.32 8.18
CA SER A 186 0.09 21.26 9.21
C SER A 186 -1.19 20.83 9.89
N GLU A 187 -1.93 19.91 9.31
CA GLU A 187 -3.19 19.40 9.86
C GLU A 187 -3.19 17.88 9.80
N SER A 188 -3.68 17.24 10.84
CA SER A 188 -3.82 15.79 10.94
C SER A 188 -5.22 15.33 10.54
N THR A 189 -5.36 14.03 10.39
CA THR A 189 -6.65 13.37 10.14
C THR A 189 -7.03 12.52 11.33
N LYS A 190 -8.24 12.70 11.87
CA LYS A 190 -8.88 11.81 12.83
C LYS A 190 -10.05 11.10 12.18
N GLY A 191 -10.06 9.77 12.22
CA GLY A 191 -11.05 8.95 11.53
C GLY A 191 -12.29 8.69 12.39
N PHE A 192 -13.46 8.82 11.78
CA PHE A 192 -14.76 8.50 12.40
C PHE A 192 -15.47 7.43 11.58
N VAL A 193 -15.87 6.36 12.24
CA VAL A 193 -16.64 5.28 11.63
C VAL A 193 -17.99 5.80 11.16
N VAL A 194 -18.34 5.49 9.92
CA VAL A 194 -19.67 5.81 9.36
C VAL A 194 -20.74 5.04 10.13
N SER A 195 -21.77 5.74 10.61
CA SER A 195 -22.71 5.23 11.64
C SER A 195 -23.44 3.95 11.25
N ASP A 196 -23.81 3.80 9.97
CA ASP A 196 -24.49 2.63 9.42
C ASP A 196 -23.53 1.50 8.97
N GLN A 197 -22.23 1.71 9.11
CA GLN A 197 -21.18 0.76 8.72
C GLN A 197 -20.47 0.08 9.90
N LYS A 198 -20.89 0.31 11.13
CA LYS A 198 -20.21 -0.17 12.36
C LYS A 198 -20.00 -1.69 12.38
N GLU A 199 -20.92 -2.43 11.79
CA GLU A 199 -20.87 -3.89 11.73
C GLU A 199 -20.08 -4.43 10.52
N HIS A 200 -19.50 -3.55 9.69
CA HIS A 200 -18.74 -3.98 8.53
C HIS A 200 -17.49 -4.77 8.97
N PRO A 201 -17.18 -5.94 8.36
CA PRO A 201 -16.09 -6.82 8.82
C PRO A 201 -14.71 -6.15 8.90
N ILE A 202 -14.43 -5.20 8.00
CA ILE A 202 -13.17 -4.42 7.98
C ILE A 202 -13.03 -3.55 9.25
N LEU A 203 -14.13 -3.16 9.87
CA LEU A 203 -14.15 -2.29 11.05
C LEU A 203 -14.15 -3.06 12.38
N ARG A 204 -14.01 -4.38 12.34
CA ARG A 204 -13.99 -5.18 13.57
C ARG A 204 -12.89 -4.71 14.53
N GLY A 205 -13.27 -4.28 15.72
CA GLY A 205 -12.36 -3.77 16.75
C GLY A 205 -11.91 -2.33 16.53
N ILE A 206 -12.43 -1.63 15.52
CA ILE A 206 -12.10 -0.22 15.25
C ILE A 206 -13.28 0.66 15.69
N GLN A 207 -12.99 1.67 16.50
CA GLN A 207 -13.95 2.67 16.96
C GLN A 207 -13.67 4.05 16.36
N SER A 208 -14.67 4.92 16.40
CA SER A 208 -14.48 6.31 15.99
C SER A 208 -13.42 6.97 16.85
N GLY A 209 -12.43 7.55 16.21
CA GLY A 209 -11.28 8.18 16.84
C GLY A 209 -10.03 7.33 16.96
N ASP A 210 -10.11 6.00 16.75
CA ASP A 210 -8.93 5.12 16.79
C ASP A 210 -7.98 5.35 15.62
N VAL A 211 -8.54 5.69 14.47
CA VAL A 211 -7.74 5.98 13.28
C VAL A 211 -7.25 7.43 13.35
N TRP A 212 -5.93 7.59 13.36
CA TRP A 212 -5.28 8.88 13.31
C TRP A 212 -4.08 8.83 12.36
N GLY A 213 -3.85 9.93 11.64
CA GLY A 213 -2.68 10.07 10.77
C GLY A 213 -2.12 11.49 10.80
N PRO A 214 -0.77 11.67 10.93
CA PRO A 214 -0.09 12.95 10.86
C PRO A 214 -0.01 13.45 9.41
N SER A 215 -1.14 13.44 8.73
CA SER A 215 -1.27 13.80 7.33
C SER A 215 -2.65 14.36 7.05
N ASP A 216 -2.73 15.26 6.09
CA ASP A 216 -3.97 15.92 5.71
C ASP A 216 -4.96 14.98 5.01
N VAL A 217 -6.22 15.34 5.05
CA VAL A 217 -7.30 14.70 4.30
C VAL A 217 -7.21 15.09 2.83
N TYR A 218 -7.39 14.13 1.90
CA TYR A 218 -7.52 14.43 0.47
C TYR A 218 -8.94 14.88 0.11
N GLY A 219 -9.05 15.76 -0.85
CA GLY A 219 -10.33 16.12 -1.46
C GLY A 219 -10.91 14.94 -2.24
N VAL A 220 -12.19 14.69 -2.03
CA VAL A 220 -12.95 13.62 -2.70
C VAL A 220 -14.21 14.21 -3.29
N ARG A 221 -14.53 13.87 -4.54
CA ARG A 221 -15.82 14.23 -5.15
C ARG A 221 -16.93 13.35 -4.56
N LEU A 222 -17.94 14.00 -4.01
CA LEU A 222 -19.08 13.32 -3.43
C LEU A 222 -20.32 13.41 -4.33
N PRO A 223 -21.12 12.34 -4.43
CA PRO A 223 -20.89 11.01 -3.85
C PRO A 223 -19.72 10.28 -4.54
N LEU A 224 -19.10 9.34 -3.85
CA LEU A 224 -18.15 8.41 -4.46
C LEU A 224 -18.85 7.61 -5.58
N PRO A 225 -18.12 7.16 -6.64
CA PRO A 225 -18.73 6.52 -7.80
C PRO A 225 -19.16 5.07 -7.56
N GLY A 226 -20.16 4.65 -8.34
CA GLY A 226 -20.60 3.25 -8.37
C GLY A 226 -21.13 2.76 -7.04
N ASP A 227 -20.69 1.58 -6.62
CA ASP A 227 -21.04 0.94 -5.36
C ASP A 227 -20.07 1.26 -4.22
N SER A 228 -19.33 2.36 -4.33
CA SER A 228 -18.38 2.76 -3.29
C SER A 228 -19.07 2.97 -1.95
N GLN A 229 -18.55 2.34 -0.91
CA GLN A 229 -19.11 2.37 0.44
C GLN A 229 -18.09 2.98 1.41
N PRO A 230 -18.27 4.25 1.81
CA PRO A 230 -17.44 4.87 2.84
C PRO A 230 -17.53 4.11 4.17
N LEU A 231 -16.40 3.83 4.78
CA LEU A 231 -16.30 3.16 6.08
C LEU A 231 -15.82 4.12 7.17
N ILE A 232 -14.87 5.00 6.82
CA ILE A 232 -14.31 5.98 7.74
C ILE A 232 -14.30 7.36 7.08
N LEU A 233 -14.80 8.35 7.80
CA LEU A 233 -14.72 9.76 7.45
C LEU A 233 -13.56 10.42 8.18
N GLY A 234 -12.78 11.25 7.49
CA GLY A 234 -11.64 11.96 8.04
C GLY A 234 -12.02 13.36 8.49
N GLN A 235 -11.90 13.62 9.79
CA GLN A 235 -11.93 14.96 10.32
C GLN A 235 -10.57 15.62 10.13
N VAL A 236 -10.55 16.80 9.52
CA VAL A 236 -9.36 17.65 9.51
C VAL A 236 -9.21 18.26 10.90
N THR A 237 -8.07 17.98 11.55
CA THR A 237 -7.80 18.38 12.93
C THR A 237 -6.61 19.33 12.97
N LYS A 238 -6.76 20.45 13.69
CA LYS A 238 -5.71 21.44 13.88
C LYS A 238 -4.62 20.86 14.79
N ARG A 239 -3.36 21.14 14.48
CA ARG A 239 -2.26 20.86 15.40
C ARG A 239 -2.24 21.89 16.54
N ASN A 240 -1.90 21.45 17.73
CA ASN A 240 -1.77 22.32 18.90
C ASN A 240 -0.34 22.82 19.12
N LEU A 241 0.66 22.11 18.58
CA LEU A 241 2.07 22.44 18.77
C LEU A 241 2.65 23.11 17.52
N LYS A 242 3.54 24.07 17.74
CA LYS A 242 4.38 24.58 16.64
C LYS A 242 5.40 23.49 16.25
N PRO A 243 5.67 23.28 14.96
CA PRO A 243 6.68 22.33 14.54
C PRO A 243 8.07 22.82 14.94
N THR A 244 8.91 21.90 15.37
CA THR A 244 10.37 22.10 15.47
C THR A 244 11.06 21.50 14.25
N GLY A 245 12.30 21.88 13.97
CA GLY A 245 13.02 21.42 12.79
C GLY A 245 13.15 19.89 12.67
N ASP A 246 13.23 19.21 13.81
CA ASP A 246 13.42 17.75 13.88
C ASP A 246 12.12 16.98 14.10
N ASP A 247 10.96 17.67 14.17
CA ASP A 247 9.68 17.02 14.39
C ASP A 247 9.12 16.41 13.10
N VAL A 248 9.32 15.12 12.93
CA VAL A 248 8.82 14.35 11.78
C VAL A 248 7.31 14.36 11.62
N LEU A 249 6.56 14.74 12.67
CA LEU A 249 5.12 14.89 12.67
C LEU A 249 4.68 16.35 12.48
N PHE A 250 5.59 17.28 12.25
CA PHE A 250 5.31 18.68 11.98
C PHE A 250 4.44 19.36 13.05
N GLY A 251 4.58 19.00 14.32
CA GLY A 251 3.78 19.51 15.43
C GLY A 251 2.42 18.82 15.62
N MET A 252 2.04 17.91 14.73
CA MET A 252 0.80 17.14 14.87
C MET A 252 0.94 16.05 15.92
N ARG A 253 -0.12 15.80 16.69
CA ARG A 253 -0.15 14.75 17.73
C ARG A 253 -1.49 14.02 17.72
N VAL A 254 -1.47 12.75 18.13
CA VAL A 254 -2.70 11.95 18.27
C VAL A 254 -3.68 12.55 19.27
N THR A 255 -3.19 13.35 20.19
CA THR A 255 -3.97 14.08 21.18
C THR A 255 -4.63 15.36 20.65
N ASP A 256 -4.29 15.81 19.44
CA ASP A 256 -4.95 16.93 18.81
C ASP A 256 -6.43 16.58 18.58
N SER A 257 -7.33 17.44 19.02
CA SER A 257 -8.78 17.17 18.99
C SER A 257 -9.62 18.30 18.39
N GLU A 258 -9.01 19.47 18.16
CA GLU A 258 -9.73 20.65 17.65
C GLU A 258 -10.00 20.51 16.14
N PRO A 259 -11.29 20.41 15.71
CA PRO A 259 -11.62 20.37 14.30
C PRO A 259 -11.24 21.67 13.58
N ARG A 260 -10.82 21.56 12.33
CA ARG A 260 -10.59 22.72 11.47
C ARG A 260 -11.91 23.31 11.00
N ASP A 261 -12.13 24.60 11.26
CA ASP A 261 -13.33 25.32 10.83
C ASP A 261 -13.49 25.29 9.31
N GLY A 262 -14.73 25.10 8.84
CA GLY A 262 -15.08 25.10 7.43
C GLY A 262 -14.59 23.87 6.63
N LYS A 263 -13.86 22.91 7.25
CA LYS A 263 -13.31 21.75 6.53
C LYS A 263 -14.08 20.44 6.78
N ASN A 264 -14.93 20.39 7.78
CA ASN A 264 -15.57 19.13 8.21
C ASN A 264 -17.09 19.10 7.93
N LYS A 265 -17.55 19.89 6.96
CA LYS A 265 -18.96 19.93 6.53
C LYS A 265 -19.05 19.93 5.00
N PRO A 266 -19.06 18.74 4.37
CA PRO A 266 -18.94 17.40 4.97
C PRO A 266 -17.48 17.00 5.28
N MET A 267 -17.30 16.03 6.19
CA MET A 267 -16.04 15.27 6.29
C MET A 267 -15.86 14.43 5.05
N MET A 268 -14.60 14.30 4.57
CA MET A 268 -14.28 13.48 3.40
C MET A 268 -14.09 12.01 3.78
N PRO A 269 -14.51 11.05 2.97
CA PRO A 269 -14.11 9.66 3.12
C PRO A 269 -12.59 9.51 3.06
N VAL A 270 -12.04 8.73 4.00
CA VAL A 270 -10.61 8.38 4.04
C VAL A 270 -10.38 6.88 3.97
N ALA A 271 -11.43 6.08 4.17
CA ALA A 271 -11.42 4.65 3.88
C ALA A 271 -12.79 4.21 3.33
N TRP A 272 -12.77 3.41 2.27
CA TRP A 272 -13.97 2.90 1.60
C TRP A 272 -13.69 1.62 0.83
N THR A 273 -14.73 0.83 0.57
CA THR A 273 -14.71 -0.28 -0.37
C THR A 273 -15.37 0.10 -1.69
N LYS A 274 -15.00 -0.57 -2.76
CA LYS A 274 -15.59 -0.40 -4.10
C LYS A 274 -15.38 -1.64 -4.94
N SER A 275 -16.39 -2.08 -5.69
CA SER A 275 -16.16 -2.99 -6.81
C SER A 275 -15.49 -2.26 -7.96
N TYR A 276 -14.53 -2.91 -8.61
CA TYR A 276 -13.91 -2.39 -9.81
C TYR A 276 -13.97 -3.40 -10.96
N GLN A 277 -13.89 -2.93 -12.17
CA GLN A 277 -13.69 -3.75 -13.36
C GLN A 277 -12.94 -2.91 -14.39
N VAL A 278 -11.74 -3.32 -14.74
CA VAL A 278 -11.03 -2.72 -15.87
C VAL A 278 -11.63 -3.24 -17.18
N PRO A 279 -11.67 -2.44 -18.27
CA PRO A 279 -12.23 -2.86 -19.54
C PRO A 279 -11.64 -4.18 -20.04
N GLY A 280 -12.51 -5.14 -20.36
CA GLY A 280 -12.13 -6.49 -20.76
C GLY A 280 -11.66 -7.42 -19.63
N GLY A 281 -11.66 -6.96 -18.38
CA GLY A 281 -11.31 -7.76 -17.20
C GLY A 281 -12.52 -8.29 -16.43
N LYS A 282 -12.22 -9.04 -15.36
CA LYS A 282 -13.22 -9.53 -14.39
C LYS A 282 -13.50 -8.49 -13.32
N LYS A 283 -14.67 -8.61 -12.66
CA LYS A 283 -15.02 -7.79 -11.51
C LYS A 283 -14.16 -8.18 -10.30
N GLY A 284 -13.60 -7.18 -9.63
CA GLY A 284 -12.82 -7.33 -8.41
C GLY A 284 -13.30 -6.37 -7.31
N MET A 285 -12.64 -6.41 -6.16
CA MET A 285 -12.90 -5.54 -5.02
C MET A 285 -11.67 -4.70 -4.70
N ALA A 286 -11.87 -3.41 -4.47
CA ALA A 286 -10.86 -2.50 -3.98
C ALA A 286 -11.20 -1.98 -2.58
N PHE A 287 -10.17 -1.77 -1.77
CA PHE A 287 -10.21 -1.00 -0.53
C PHE A 287 -9.21 0.15 -0.65
N LYS A 288 -9.65 1.35 -0.23
CA LYS A 288 -8.81 2.55 -0.23
C LYS A 288 -8.81 3.14 1.18
#